data_c2a1cdbdb6869b0f92595fca0cb7c15b
#
_entry.id   c2a1cdbdb6869b0f92595fca0cb7c15b
#
_cell.length_a   1.000
_cell.length_b   1.000
_cell.length_c   1.000
_cell.angle_alpha   90.00
_cell.angle_beta   90.00
_cell.angle_gamma   90.00
#
_symmetry.space_group_name_H-M   'P 1'
#
loop_
_entity.id
_entity.type
_entity.pdbx_description
1 polymer ?
#
loop_
_entity_poly.entity_id
_entity_poly.type
_entity_poly.pdbx_seq_one_letter_code
_entity_poly.pdbx_strand_id
1 'polypeptide(L)'
;VTVHIVSFSGGRTSAYLVHLMEQRRAAGEDVRYIFMDTGAEHPETYKFIQRLVTEWCIDLTCIRMGVSDELGKRNHIEIIGVGDLKTDLYAWKGLLVKYGAPSIAAPFCSSRMKQELAHNYCVDQFGRGGFETWIGIRDDEPQRIFGRFAYRILRDNGMPAEVMNTFRLDVLE
;
A
#
# COMPACT_ATOMS: atom_id res chain seq x y z
N VAL A 1 17.76 9.90 10.14
CA VAL A 1 16.39 9.72 10.67
C VAL A 1 15.64 8.87 9.67
N THR A 2 15.08 7.73 10.09
CA THR A 2 14.30 6.84 9.23
C THR A 2 12.89 7.39 9.10
N VAL A 3 12.36 7.50 7.88
CA VAL A 3 10.98 7.92 7.63
C VAL A 3 10.06 6.71 7.72
N HIS A 4 8.98 6.80 8.48
CA HIS A 4 7.96 5.75 8.60
C HIS A 4 6.86 5.97 7.57
N ILE A 5 6.80 5.14 6.56
CA ILE A 5 5.81 5.22 5.48
C ILE A 5 4.65 4.28 5.77
N VAL A 6 3.49 4.83 6.04
CA VAL A 6 2.26 4.06 6.30
C VAL A 6 1.49 3.87 5.00
N SER A 7 1.37 2.63 4.56
CA SER A 7 0.58 2.26 3.39
C SER A 7 -0.90 2.19 3.77
N PHE A 8 -1.64 3.24 3.47
CA PHE A 8 -3.08 3.31 3.70
C PHE A 8 -3.84 2.76 2.50
N SER A 9 -4.61 1.71 2.68
CA SER A 9 -5.35 1.03 1.61
C SER A 9 -6.83 1.44 1.49
N GLY A 10 -7.29 2.40 2.30
CA GLY A 10 -8.69 2.78 2.36
C GLY A 10 -9.59 1.80 3.13
N GLY A 11 -9.01 0.79 3.77
CA GLY A 11 -9.74 -0.17 4.61
C GLY A 11 -9.63 0.14 6.11
N ARG A 12 -10.51 -0.45 6.92
CA ARG A 12 -10.56 -0.24 8.37
C ARG A 12 -9.26 -0.61 9.09
N THR A 13 -8.62 -1.71 8.70
CA THR A 13 -7.36 -2.15 9.31
C THR A 13 -6.23 -1.16 9.05
N SER A 14 -6.10 -0.66 7.82
CA SER A 14 -5.09 0.35 7.51
C SER A 14 -5.43 1.72 8.12
N ALA A 15 -6.71 2.06 8.32
CA ALA A 15 -7.11 3.24 9.07
C ALA A 15 -6.74 3.12 10.56
N TYR A 16 -6.90 1.94 11.15
CA TYR A 16 -6.45 1.70 12.52
C TYR A 16 -4.93 1.83 12.65
N LEU A 17 -4.16 1.34 11.67
CA LEU A 17 -2.72 1.55 11.64
C LEU A 17 -2.36 3.05 11.56
N VAL A 18 -3.08 3.83 10.73
CA VAL A 18 -2.91 5.30 10.70
C VAL A 18 -3.13 5.90 12.09
N HIS A 19 -4.21 5.50 12.78
CA HIS A 19 -4.50 5.97 14.15
C HIS A 19 -3.36 5.68 15.14
N LEU A 20 -2.79 4.47 15.09
CA LEU A 20 -1.65 4.12 15.94
C LEU A 20 -0.39 4.93 15.59
N MET A 21 -0.12 5.14 14.30
CA MET A 21 1.05 5.87 13.84
C MET A 21 0.94 7.38 14.08
N GLU A 22 -0.26 7.94 14.24
CA GLU A 22 -0.45 9.34 14.68
C GLU A 22 0.13 9.58 16.07
N GLN A 23 0.12 8.59 16.96
CA GLN A 23 0.74 8.70 18.29
C GLN A 23 2.27 8.83 18.16
N ARG A 24 2.89 8.10 17.24
CA ARG A 24 4.33 8.20 16.96
C ARG A 24 4.67 9.54 16.31
N ARG A 25 3.85 10.00 15.38
CA ARG A 25 3.99 11.31 14.75
C ARG A 25 3.88 12.44 15.79
N ALA A 26 2.95 12.33 16.73
CA ALA A 26 2.81 13.29 17.85
C ALA A 26 4.03 13.26 18.80
N ALA A 27 4.72 12.14 18.91
CA ALA A 27 5.97 12.01 19.65
C ALA A 27 7.21 12.56 18.89
N GLY A 28 7.03 13.08 17.66
CA GLY A 28 8.08 13.72 16.87
C GLY A 28 8.76 12.82 15.86
N GLU A 29 8.25 11.61 15.61
CA GLU A 29 8.76 10.75 14.54
C GLU A 29 8.29 11.23 13.16
N ASP A 30 9.10 11.06 12.12
CA ASP A 30 8.72 11.40 10.74
C ASP A 30 7.85 10.30 10.15
N VAL A 31 6.53 10.47 10.27
CA VAL A 31 5.52 9.54 9.76
C VAL A 31 4.82 10.16 8.56
N ARG A 32 4.76 9.43 7.45
CA ARG A 32 4.11 9.83 6.21
C ARG A 32 3.08 8.79 5.79
N TYR A 33 1.96 9.25 5.24
CA TYR A 33 0.86 8.40 4.79
C TYR A 33 0.77 8.42 3.28
N ILE A 34 0.71 7.23 2.67
CA ILE A 34 0.56 7.10 1.21
C ILE A 34 -0.64 6.21 0.87
N PHE A 35 -1.40 6.61 -0.13
CA PHE A 35 -2.46 5.82 -0.75
C PHE A 35 -2.12 5.57 -2.22
N MET A 36 -2.11 4.31 -2.64
CA MET A 36 -1.88 3.91 -4.03
C MET A 36 -3.21 3.76 -4.73
N ASP A 37 -3.59 4.77 -5.51
CA ASP A 37 -4.85 4.75 -6.26
C ASP A 37 -4.73 3.86 -7.49
N THR A 38 -5.61 2.87 -7.57
CA THR A 38 -5.72 2.00 -8.74
C THR A 38 -6.77 2.49 -9.74
N GLY A 39 -7.61 3.46 -9.37
CA GLY A 39 -8.78 3.88 -10.13
C GLY A 39 -9.87 2.82 -10.21
N ALA A 40 -9.76 1.74 -9.42
CA ALA A 40 -10.68 0.60 -9.43
C ALA A 40 -11.32 0.32 -8.05
N GLU A 41 -11.06 1.16 -7.07
CA GLU A 41 -11.66 1.01 -5.74
C GLU A 41 -13.16 1.34 -5.78
N HIS A 42 -13.93 0.77 -4.85
CA HIS A 42 -15.35 1.09 -4.72
C HIS A 42 -15.55 2.56 -4.36
N PRO A 43 -16.54 3.26 -4.89
CA PRO A 43 -16.78 4.69 -4.60
C PRO A 43 -16.87 5.02 -3.11
N GLU A 44 -17.46 4.14 -2.30
CA GLU A 44 -17.52 4.32 -0.84
C GLU A 44 -16.15 4.26 -0.15
N THR A 45 -15.17 3.54 -0.74
CA THR A 45 -13.79 3.56 -0.25
C THR A 45 -13.19 4.96 -0.40
N TYR A 46 -13.39 5.60 -1.53
CA TYR A 46 -12.90 6.96 -1.76
C TYR A 46 -13.58 7.98 -0.82
N LYS A 47 -14.88 7.86 -0.61
CA LYS A 47 -15.61 8.70 0.36
C LYS A 47 -15.08 8.50 1.78
N PHE A 48 -14.79 7.24 2.16
CA PHE A 48 -14.21 6.93 3.47
C PHE A 48 -12.82 7.57 3.62
N ILE A 49 -11.95 7.49 2.61
CA ILE A 49 -10.63 8.12 2.60
C ILE A 49 -10.76 9.64 2.77
N GLN A 50 -11.60 10.29 1.96
CA GLN A 50 -11.82 11.74 2.00
C GLN A 50 -12.32 12.19 3.37
N ARG A 51 -13.28 11.46 3.94
CA ARG A 51 -13.81 11.74 5.28
C ARG A 51 -12.74 11.58 6.37
N LEU A 52 -11.97 10.49 6.34
CA LEU A 52 -10.92 10.19 7.31
C LEU A 52 -9.82 11.27 7.26
N VAL A 53 -9.38 11.67 6.08
CA VAL A 53 -8.40 12.75 5.89
C VAL A 53 -8.89 14.05 6.49
N THR A 54 -10.16 14.39 6.28
CA THR A 54 -10.77 15.62 6.79
C THR A 54 -10.95 15.59 8.30
N GLU A 55 -11.53 14.50 8.84
CA GLU A 55 -11.85 14.39 10.26
C GLU A 55 -10.61 14.22 11.15
N TRP A 56 -9.58 13.53 10.65
CA TRP A 56 -8.35 13.28 11.41
C TRP A 56 -7.21 14.25 11.07
N CYS A 57 -7.42 15.17 10.13
CA CYS A 57 -6.44 16.16 9.67
C CYS A 57 -5.10 15.53 9.25
N ILE A 58 -5.14 14.38 8.55
CA ILE A 58 -3.94 13.69 8.08
C ILE A 58 -3.47 14.25 6.74
N ASP A 59 -2.14 14.35 6.59
CA ASP A 59 -1.50 14.68 5.32
C ASP A 59 -1.27 13.40 4.50
N LEU A 60 -2.29 13.02 3.70
CA LEU A 60 -2.28 11.82 2.88
C LEU A 60 -1.79 12.14 1.47
N THR A 61 -0.67 11.55 1.09
CA THR A 61 -0.18 11.60 -0.30
C THR A 61 -0.85 10.50 -1.12
N CYS A 62 -1.67 10.87 -2.09
CA CYS A 62 -2.27 9.93 -3.03
C CYS A 62 -1.40 9.85 -4.29
N ILE A 63 -0.95 8.65 -4.62
CA ILE A 63 -0.14 8.38 -5.81
C ILE A 63 -0.85 7.39 -6.72
N ARG A 64 -0.73 7.58 -8.02
CA ARG A 64 -1.20 6.61 -9.01
C ARG A 64 -0.19 6.44 -10.15
N MET A 65 -0.35 5.38 -10.91
CA MET A 65 0.51 5.10 -12.04
C MET A 65 0.04 5.83 -13.29
N GLY A 66 0.89 6.72 -13.79
CA GLY A 66 0.79 7.24 -15.15
C GLY A 66 1.44 6.25 -16.13
N VAL A 67 0.63 5.68 -17.02
CA VAL A 67 1.11 4.66 -17.95
C VAL A 67 1.62 5.32 -19.23
N SER A 68 2.90 5.06 -19.56
CA SER A 68 3.47 5.49 -20.85
C SER A 68 2.92 4.65 -21.99
N ASP A 69 2.50 5.27 -23.08
CA ASP A 69 1.93 4.60 -24.26
C ASP A 69 2.96 3.76 -25.03
N GLU A 70 4.26 4.02 -24.85
CA GLU A 70 5.32 3.32 -25.56
C GLU A 70 5.79 2.08 -24.81
N LEU A 71 5.87 0.95 -25.49
CA LEU A 71 6.53 -0.27 -25.00
C LEU A 71 8.02 0.02 -24.71
N GLY A 72 8.48 -0.44 -23.54
CA GLY A 72 9.86 -0.20 -23.08
C GLY A 72 10.06 1.10 -22.33
N LYS A 73 9.21 2.09 -22.46
CA LYS A 73 9.23 3.28 -21.59
C LYS A 73 8.72 2.99 -20.19
N ARG A 74 9.43 3.48 -19.18
CA ARG A 74 9.03 3.38 -17.78
C ARG A 74 7.72 4.15 -17.55
N ASN A 75 6.81 3.56 -16.80
CA ASN A 75 5.65 4.28 -16.26
C ASN A 75 6.12 5.31 -15.23
N HIS A 76 5.35 6.36 -15.01
CA HIS A 76 5.69 7.43 -14.09
C HIS A 76 4.71 7.49 -12.91
N ILE A 77 5.07 8.26 -11.90
CA ILE A 77 4.25 8.47 -10.71
C ILE A 77 3.50 9.79 -10.88
N GLU A 78 2.19 9.75 -10.71
CA GLU A 78 1.34 10.93 -10.61
C GLU A 78 0.91 11.12 -9.16
N ILE A 79 1.07 12.33 -8.64
CA ILE A 79 0.50 12.72 -7.34
C ILE A 79 -0.85 13.37 -7.64
N ILE A 80 -1.91 12.89 -6.97
CA ILE A 80 -3.28 13.37 -7.17
C ILE A 80 -3.86 13.88 -5.85
N GLY A 81 -4.78 14.83 -5.95
CA GLY A 81 -5.50 15.34 -4.80
C GLY A 81 -6.47 14.30 -4.22
N VAL A 82 -6.64 14.30 -2.90
CA VAL A 82 -7.63 13.42 -2.24
C VAL A 82 -9.04 13.66 -2.78
N GLY A 83 -9.36 14.91 -3.15
CA GLY A 83 -10.64 15.28 -3.77
C GLY A 83 -10.84 14.74 -5.20
N ASP A 84 -9.75 14.37 -5.89
CA ASP A 84 -9.78 13.88 -7.26
C ASP A 84 -9.89 12.36 -7.36
N LEU A 85 -9.88 11.67 -6.22
CA LEU A 85 -10.02 10.21 -6.14
C LEU A 85 -11.38 9.77 -6.68
N LYS A 86 -11.37 8.89 -7.69
CA LYS A 86 -12.59 8.37 -8.34
C LYS A 86 -12.35 7.03 -9.03
N THR A 87 -13.42 6.29 -9.23
CA THR A 87 -13.40 5.05 -10.04
C THR A 87 -13.42 5.43 -11.52
N ASP A 88 -12.26 5.48 -12.18
CA ASP A 88 -12.12 5.85 -13.60
C ASP A 88 -11.38 4.81 -14.44
N LEU A 89 -10.77 3.81 -13.79
CA LEU A 89 -9.97 2.76 -14.41
C LEU A 89 -8.80 3.29 -15.26
N TYR A 90 -8.34 4.52 -14.99
CA TYR A 90 -7.33 5.20 -15.80
C TYR A 90 -6.06 4.37 -15.99
N ALA A 91 -5.39 3.97 -14.91
CA ALA A 91 -4.17 3.17 -14.98
C ALA A 91 -4.42 1.76 -15.53
N TRP A 92 -5.58 1.16 -15.25
CA TRP A 92 -5.98 -0.14 -15.80
C TRP A 92 -6.05 -0.14 -17.32
N LYS A 93 -6.72 0.85 -17.90
CA LYS A 93 -6.84 0.98 -19.35
C LYS A 93 -5.48 1.09 -20.02
N GLY A 94 -4.59 1.93 -19.49
CA GLY A 94 -3.23 2.06 -19.99
C GLY A 94 -2.42 0.76 -19.87
N LEU A 95 -2.49 0.07 -18.73
CA LEU A 95 -1.78 -1.20 -18.53
C LEU A 95 -2.30 -2.32 -19.44
N LEU A 96 -3.61 -2.42 -19.66
CA LEU A 96 -4.21 -3.38 -20.58
C LEU A 96 -3.75 -3.17 -22.01
N VAL A 97 -3.69 -1.93 -22.46
CA VAL A 97 -3.19 -1.58 -23.80
C VAL A 97 -1.70 -1.92 -23.93
N LYS A 98 -0.91 -1.60 -22.92
CA LYS A 98 0.54 -1.76 -22.95
C LYS A 98 1.02 -3.19 -22.78
N TYR A 99 0.42 -3.96 -21.86
CA TYR A 99 0.92 -5.28 -21.45
C TYR A 99 -0.07 -6.42 -21.66
N GLY A 100 -1.27 -6.15 -22.16
CA GLY A 100 -2.33 -7.13 -22.30
C GLY A 100 -3.07 -7.42 -20.99
N ALA A 101 -3.91 -8.44 -20.99
CA ALA A 101 -4.71 -8.82 -19.82
C ALA A 101 -3.83 -9.41 -18.70
N PRO A 102 -4.07 -9.04 -17.43
CA PRO A 102 -3.37 -9.63 -16.29
C PRO A 102 -3.75 -11.10 -16.13
N SER A 103 -2.83 -11.88 -15.59
CA SER A 103 -3.09 -13.27 -15.18
C SER A 103 -3.01 -13.40 -13.66
N ILE A 104 -3.46 -14.55 -13.13
CA ILE A 104 -3.34 -14.86 -11.69
C ILE A 104 -1.86 -14.87 -11.26
N ALA A 105 -0.94 -15.25 -12.16
CA ALA A 105 0.50 -15.27 -11.90
C ALA A 105 1.14 -13.88 -11.96
N ALA A 106 0.53 -12.92 -12.67
CA ALA A 106 1.03 -11.56 -12.85
C ALA A 106 -0.08 -10.51 -12.65
N PRO A 107 -0.56 -10.30 -11.42
CA PRO A 107 -1.62 -9.35 -11.12
C PRO A 107 -1.09 -7.91 -11.13
N PHE A 108 -1.58 -7.06 -12.05
CA PHE A 108 -1.14 -5.67 -12.17
C PHE A 108 -1.38 -4.84 -10.91
N CYS A 109 -2.54 -5.02 -10.26
CA CYS A 109 -2.93 -4.22 -9.11
C CYS A 109 -1.97 -4.37 -7.92
N SER A 110 -1.51 -5.58 -7.64
CA SER A 110 -0.63 -5.81 -6.48
C SER A 110 0.82 -5.47 -6.81
N SER A 111 1.34 -5.95 -7.94
CA SER A 111 2.75 -5.80 -8.26
C SER A 111 3.09 -4.41 -8.80
N ARG A 112 2.42 -3.98 -9.87
CA ARG A 112 2.79 -2.73 -10.57
C ARG A 112 2.13 -1.49 -9.97
N MET A 113 0.80 -1.54 -9.73
CA MET A 113 0.04 -0.36 -9.32
C MET A 113 0.17 -0.06 -7.82
N LYS A 114 0.61 -1.02 -6.99
CA LYS A 114 0.80 -0.81 -5.55
C LYS A 114 2.27 -0.95 -5.13
N GLN A 115 2.85 -2.16 -5.19
CA GLN A 115 4.18 -2.40 -4.64
C GLN A 115 5.29 -1.63 -5.37
N GLU A 116 5.38 -1.78 -6.69
CA GLU A 116 6.40 -1.11 -7.50
C GLU A 116 6.23 0.42 -7.45
N LEU A 117 4.99 0.89 -7.53
CA LEU A 117 4.66 2.31 -7.47
C LEU A 117 5.10 2.92 -6.13
N ALA A 118 4.68 2.33 -5.01
CA ALA A 118 5.03 2.80 -3.67
C ALA A 118 6.54 2.77 -3.42
N HIS A 119 7.20 1.66 -3.79
CA HIS A 119 8.65 1.53 -3.64
C HIS A 119 9.40 2.62 -4.43
N ASN A 120 9.06 2.81 -5.70
CA ASN A 120 9.71 3.83 -6.53
C ASN A 120 9.48 5.24 -5.98
N TYR A 121 8.25 5.56 -5.54
CA TYR A 121 7.94 6.82 -4.90
C TYR A 121 8.82 7.04 -3.65
N CYS A 122 8.87 6.06 -2.76
CA CYS A 122 9.65 6.20 -1.53
C CYS A 122 11.16 6.32 -1.80
N VAL A 123 11.69 5.57 -2.77
CA VAL A 123 13.11 5.68 -3.17
C VAL A 123 13.41 7.05 -3.77
N ASP A 124 12.53 7.57 -4.61
CA ASP A 124 12.70 8.89 -5.24
C ASP A 124 12.63 10.04 -4.20
N GLN A 125 11.79 9.90 -3.15
CA GLN A 125 11.63 10.94 -2.12
C GLN A 125 12.65 10.83 -0.97
N PHE A 126 12.99 9.63 -0.53
CA PHE A 126 13.75 9.41 0.72
C PHE A 126 15.06 8.67 0.51
N GLY A 127 15.36 8.23 -0.70
CA GLY A 127 16.54 7.42 -0.99
C GLY A 127 16.42 5.96 -0.53
N ARG A 128 17.31 5.12 -1.03
CA ARG A 128 17.38 3.71 -0.63
C ARG A 128 17.82 3.59 0.83
N GLY A 129 17.04 2.87 1.64
CA GLY A 129 17.31 2.67 3.07
C GLY A 129 16.94 3.88 3.95
N GLY A 130 16.36 4.96 3.39
CA GLY A 130 15.92 6.13 4.14
C GLY A 130 14.52 6.01 4.74
N PHE A 131 13.82 4.89 4.50
CA PHE A 131 12.44 4.70 4.95
C PHE A 131 12.14 3.26 5.36
N GLU A 132 11.12 3.09 6.18
CA GLU A 132 10.49 1.83 6.56
C GLU A 132 9.01 1.86 6.15
N THR A 133 8.49 0.75 5.62
CA THR A 133 7.10 0.68 5.18
C THR A 133 6.25 -0.10 6.18
N TRP A 134 5.16 0.51 6.63
CA TRP A 134 4.18 -0.05 7.54
C TRP A 134 2.91 -0.44 6.79
N ILE A 135 2.47 -1.68 6.95
CA ILE A 135 1.31 -2.25 6.25
C ILE A 135 0.37 -2.88 7.28
N GLY A 136 -0.88 -2.45 7.26
CA GLY A 136 -1.93 -3.07 8.08
C GLY A 136 -2.30 -4.44 7.53
N ILE A 137 -2.02 -5.50 8.30
CA ILE A 137 -2.38 -6.88 7.96
C ILE A 137 -3.44 -7.35 8.94
N ARG A 138 -4.50 -7.98 8.41
CA ARG A 138 -5.58 -8.53 9.22
C ARG A 138 -5.14 -9.83 9.88
N ASP A 139 -5.74 -10.09 11.03
CA ASP A 139 -5.49 -11.28 11.87
C ASP A 139 -5.77 -12.60 11.16
N ASP A 140 -6.78 -12.58 10.30
CA ASP A 140 -7.21 -13.73 9.52
C ASP A 140 -6.43 -13.90 8.19
N GLU A 141 -5.37 -13.10 7.96
CA GLU A 141 -4.52 -13.16 6.76
C GLU A 141 -3.04 -13.42 7.09
N PRO A 142 -2.68 -14.42 7.93
CA PRO A 142 -1.29 -14.64 8.35
C PRO A 142 -0.34 -14.97 7.18
N GLN A 143 -0.86 -15.53 6.08
CA GLN A 143 -0.10 -15.80 4.85
C GLN A 143 0.46 -14.53 4.18
N ARG A 144 -0.04 -13.34 4.52
CA ARG A 144 0.47 -12.07 4.00
C ARG A 144 1.75 -11.62 4.69
N ILE A 145 1.99 -12.06 5.94
CA ILE A 145 3.20 -11.73 6.71
C ILE A 145 4.41 -12.43 6.10
N PHE A 146 4.29 -13.71 5.83
CA PHE A 146 5.39 -14.55 5.35
C PHE A 146 5.45 -14.68 3.83
N GLY A 147 4.48 -14.10 3.11
CA GLY A 147 4.23 -14.47 1.72
C GLY A 147 3.70 -15.90 1.59
N ARG A 148 2.99 -16.17 0.50
CA ARG A 148 2.31 -17.47 0.31
C ARG A 148 3.26 -18.67 0.34
N PHE A 149 4.48 -18.48 -0.16
CA PHE A 149 5.47 -19.57 -0.24
C PHE A 149 6.07 -19.87 1.13
N ALA A 150 6.55 -18.87 1.84
CA ALA A 150 7.13 -19.05 3.18
C ALA A 150 6.10 -19.56 4.18
N TYR A 151 4.87 -19.04 4.17
CA TYR A 151 3.78 -19.54 5.01
C TYR A 151 3.50 -21.03 4.75
N ARG A 152 3.48 -21.46 3.46
CA ARG A 152 3.28 -22.87 3.11
C ARG A 152 4.40 -23.74 3.66
N ILE A 153 5.66 -23.35 3.50
CA ILE A 153 6.82 -24.08 4.04
C ILE A 153 6.72 -24.20 5.57
N LEU A 154 6.45 -23.13 6.27
CA LEU A 154 6.35 -23.11 7.72
C LEU A 154 5.22 -24.02 8.22
N ARG A 155 4.05 -23.93 7.59
CA ARG A 155 2.90 -24.80 7.90
C ARG A 155 3.21 -26.28 7.62
N ASP A 156 3.77 -26.58 6.45
CA ASP A 156 4.05 -27.94 6.01
C ASP A 156 5.18 -28.59 6.82
N ASN A 157 6.03 -27.80 7.48
CA ASN A 157 7.03 -28.26 8.47
C ASN A 157 6.51 -28.23 9.92
N GLY A 158 5.18 -28.11 10.10
CA GLY A 158 4.55 -28.26 11.42
C GLY A 158 4.77 -27.09 12.39
N MET A 159 5.09 -25.90 11.88
CA MET A 159 5.19 -24.73 12.76
C MET A 159 3.81 -24.40 13.35
N PRO A 160 3.67 -24.35 14.68
CA PRO A 160 2.40 -24.04 15.33
C PRO A 160 1.86 -22.68 14.91
N ALA A 161 0.54 -22.58 14.72
CA ALA A 161 -0.13 -21.34 14.38
C ALA A 161 0.14 -20.23 15.42
N GLU A 162 0.30 -20.60 16.67
CA GLU A 162 0.66 -19.72 17.79
C GLU A 162 2.02 -19.05 17.58
N VAL A 163 3.02 -19.80 17.13
CA VAL A 163 4.37 -19.24 16.83
C VAL A 163 4.31 -18.31 15.62
N MET A 164 3.55 -18.67 14.57
CA MET A 164 3.34 -17.81 13.42
C MET A 164 2.60 -16.51 13.78
N ASN A 165 1.76 -16.55 14.80
CA ASN A 165 1.04 -15.38 15.33
C ASN A 165 1.92 -14.52 16.24
N THR A 166 2.96 -15.05 16.88
CA THR A 166 3.86 -14.32 17.77
C THR A 166 4.72 -13.31 16.99
N PHE A 167 5.20 -13.66 15.80
CA PHE A 167 5.91 -12.72 14.90
C PHE A 167 5.08 -11.53 14.45
N ARG A 168 3.81 -11.53 14.76
CA ARG A 168 2.83 -10.53 14.39
C ARG A 168 2.65 -9.45 15.46
N LEU A 169 2.86 -9.80 16.73
CA LEU A 169 2.75 -8.87 17.86
C LEU A 169 3.95 -7.92 17.92
N ASP A 170 5.13 -8.38 17.56
CA ASP A 170 6.36 -7.57 17.55
C ASP A 170 6.37 -6.44 16.50
N VAL A 171 5.43 -6.47 15.57
CA VAL A 171 5.24 -5.41 14.54
C VAL A 171 4.19 -4.37 14.97
N LEU A 172 3.47 -4.64 16.06
CA LEU A 172 2.36 -3.80 16.56
C LEU A 172 2.58 -3.25 17.99
N GLU A 173 3.66 -3.65 18.68
CA GLU A 173 4.11 -3.06 19.94
C GLU A 173 5.20 -2.01 19.68
#